data_7f93b9fc0c2b0c97485509813499dd68
#
_entry.id   7f93b9fc0c2b0c97485509813499dd68
#
_cell.length_a   1.000
_cell.length_b   1.000
_cell.length_c   1.000
_cell.angle_alpha   90.00
_cell.angle_beta   90.00
_cell.angle_gamma   90.00
#
_symmetry.space_group_name_H-M   'P 1'
#
loop_
_entity.id
_entity.type
_entity.pdbx_description
1 polymer ?
#
loop_
_entity_poly.entity_id
_entity_poly.type
_entity_poly.pdbx_seq_one_letter_code
_entity_poly.pdbx_strand_id
1 'polypeptide(L)'
;MIAFFDTNVHIDVLRGRRSLAEVLTAIGSPPVRLSPVVASELLRGVSGHGARSVMRLVRGLVTLEPPSWRSCWLEAGRLLPRIFSDHEALGLARLQNDVLLALTARHTGTLFVTRDAHFESLRRHVPFTLKVLPH
;
A
#
# COMPACT_ATOMS: atom_id res chain seq x y z
N MET A 1 -4.86 -16.50 -1.66
CA MET A 1 -3.91 -15.40 -1.43
C MET A 1 -4.68 -14.18 -0.91
N ILE A 2 -4.13 -13.49 0.05
CA ILE A 2 -4.68 -12.24 0.57
C ILE A 2 -4.11 -11.09 -0.27
N ALA A 3 -4.93 -10.05 -0.51
CA ALA A 3 -4.48 -8.82 -1.16
C ALA A 3 -4.63 -7.63 -0.23
N PHE A 4 -3.85 -6.59 -0.47
CA PHE A 4 -4.05 -5.28 0.13
C PHE A 4 -3.77 -4.18 -0.90
N PHE A 5 -4.44 -3.06 -0.75
CA PHE A 5 -4.42 -1.99 -1.73
C PHE A 5 -3.62 -0.79 -1.24
N ASP A 6 -2.92 -0.16 -2.17
CA ASP A 6 -2.32 1.14 -1.94
C ASP A 6 -3.40 2.20 -1.69
N THR A 7 -3.01 3.27 -1.05
CA THR A 7 -3.90 4.41 -0.76
C THR A 7 -4.61 4.92 -2.02
N ASN A 8 -3.91 5.03 -3.14
CA ASN A 8 -4.47 5.53 -4.39
C ASN A 8 -5.62 4.65 -4.93
N VAL A 9 -5.55 3.33 -4.73
CA VAL A 9 -6.63 2.43 -5.16
C VAL A 9 -7.86 2.60 -4.29
N HIS A 10 -7.69 2.69 -2.97
CA HIS A 10 -8.81 2.95 -2.06
C HIS A 10 -9.48 4.29 -2.36
N ILE A 11 -8.69 5.33 -2.60
CA ILE A 11 -9.23 6.65 -2.93
C ILE A 11 -10.03 6.60 -4.23
N ASP A 12 -9.53 5.93 -5.26
CA ASP A 12 -10.24 5.79 -6.54
C ASP A 12 -11.60 5.10 -6.35
N VAL A 13 -11.63 4.04 -5.54
CA VAL A 13 -12.88 3.33 -5.24
C VAL A 13 -13.84 4.21 -4.44
N LEU A 14 -13.36 4.89 -3.40
CA LEU A 14 -14.18 5.76 -2.57
C LEU A 14 -14.76 6.94 -3.35
N ARG A 15 -14.04 7.45 -4.33
CA ARG A 15 -14.48 8.56 -5.19
C ARG A 15 -15.25 8.13 -6.44
N GLY A 16 -15.51 6.84 -6.60
CA GLY A 16 -16.23 6.31 -7.74
C GLY A 16 -15.46 6.34 -9.06
N ARG A 17 -14.17 6.56 -9.04
CA ARG A 17 -13.31 6.54 -10.24
C ARG A 17 -13.00 5.13 -10.70
N ARG A 18 -13.16 4.14 -9.83
CA ARG A 18 -12.85 2.75 -10.09
C ARG A 18 -13.86 1.87 -9.36
N SER A 19 -14.29 0.80 -10.01
CA SER A 19 -15.21 -0.15 -9.40
C SER A 19 -14.43 -1.16 -8.56
N LEU A 20 -14.82 -1.35 -7.31
CA LEU A 20 -14.24 -2.38 -6.44
C LEU A 20 -14.43 -3.76 -7.04
N ALA A 21 -15.60 -4.05 -7.62
CA ALA A 21 -15.87 -5.33 -8.25
C ALA A 21 -14.91 -5.62 -9.41
N GLU A 22 -14.60 -4.61 -10.22
CA GLU A 22 -13.65 -4.74 -11.32
C GLU A 22 -12.23 -4.99 -10.82
N VAL A 23 -11.80 -4.28 -9.77
CA VAL A 23 -10.49 -4.52 -9.16
C VAL A 23 -10.39 -5.95 -8.63
N LEU A 24 -11.39 -6.40 -7.90
CA LEU A 24 -11.42 -7.75 -7.34
C LEU A 24 -11.40 -8.81 -8.44
N THR A 25 -12.17 -8.62 -9.49
CA THR A 25 -12.18 -9.56 -10.64
C THR A 25 -10.80 -9.65 -11.28
N ALA A 26 -10.13 -8.51 -11.45
CA ALA A 26 -8.80 -8.46 -12.06
C ALA A 26 -7.73 -9.23 -11.28
N ILE A 27 -7.93 -9.43 -9.97
CA ILE A 27 -6.96 -10.08 -9.10
C ILE A 27 -7.44 -11.45 -8.57
N GLY A 28 -8.57 -11.95 -9.03
CA GLY A 28 -9.10 -13.26 -8.64
C GLY A 28 -9.92 -13.27 -7.35
N SER A 29 -10.46 -12.11 -6.97
CA SER A 29 -11.34 -11.93 -5.81
C SER A 29 -10.81 -12.49 -4.48
N PRO A 30 -9.55 -12.21 -4.10
CA PRO A 30 -9.02 -12.65 -2.81
C PRO A 30 -9.62 -11.84 -1.68
N PRO A 31 -9.51 -12.32 -0.42
CA PRO A 31 -9.76 -11.47 0.74
C PRO A 31 -8.86 -10.24 0.70
N VAL A 32 -9.41 -9.08 1.04
CA VAL A 32 -8.68 -7.82 1.07
C VAL A 32 -8.49 -7.38 2.52
N ARG A 33 -7.27 -7.03 2.88
CA ARG A 33 -6.92 -6.49 4.20
C ARG A 33 -6.38 -5.06 4.05
N LEU A 34 -6.20 -4.41 5.18
CA LEU A 34 -5.75 -3.01 5.22
C LEU A 34 -4.45 -2.89 6.01
N SER A 35 -3.41 -2.36 5.37
CA SER A 35 -2.16 -2.02 6.04
C SER A 35 -2.35 -0.79 6.93
N PRO A 36 -1.78 -0.77 8.16
CA PRO A 36 -1.79 0.44 8.98
C PRO A 36 -1.11 1.64 8.32
N VAL A 37 -0.13 1.41 7.46
CA VAL A 37 0.53 2.49 6.68
C VAL A 37 -0.49 3.16 5.77
N VAL A 38 -1.27 2.36 5.05
CA VAL A 38 -2.32 2.87 4.16
C VAL A 38 -3.44 3.52 4.97
N ALA A 39 -3.86 2.92 6.07
CA ALA A 39 -4.87 3.50 6.96
C ALA A 39 -4.45 4.88 7.45
N SER A 40 -3.21 5.04 7.86
CA SER A 40 -2.66 6.33 8.29
C SER A 40 -2.71 7.37 7.17
N GLU A 41 -2.32 6.99 5.96
CA GLU A 41 -2.37 7.91 4.81
C GLU A 41 -3.80 8.33 4.46
N LEU A 42 -4.74 7.38 4.50
CA LEU A 42 -6.17 7.67 4.26
C LEU A 42 -6.72 8.64 5.29
N LEU A 43 -6.43 8.42 6.58
CA LEU A 43 -6.90 9.28 7.66
C LEU A 43 -6.32 10.69 7.57
N ARG A 44 -5.05 10.83 7.21
CA ARG A 44 -4.41 12.14 7.06
C ARG A 44 -4.96 12.94 5.87
N GLY A 45 -5.39 12.24 4.82
CA GLY A 45 -5.85 12.88 3.59
C GLY A 45 -7.32 13.27 3.59
N VAL A 46 -8.07 12.99 4.66
CA VAL A 46 -9.53 13.19 4.65
C VAL A 46 -9.94 14.35 5.53
N SER A 47 -10.87 15.16 5.00
CA SER A 47 -11.58 16.19 5.75
C SER A 47 -13.03 16.23 5.26
N GLY A 48 -13.94 16.64 6.14
CA GLY A 48 -15.35 16.82 5.77
C GLY A 48 -16.07 15.53 5.42
N HIS A 49 -16.72 15.51 4.26
CA HIS A 49 -17.62 14.41 3.83
C HIS A 49 -16.91 13.06 3.65
N GLY A 50 -15.66 13.06 3.26
CA GLY A 50 -14.91 11.84 3.05
C GLY A 50 -14.55 11.09 4.34
N ALA A 51 -14.51 11.78 5.47
CA ALA A 51 -14.05 11.22 6.74
C ALA A 51 -14.87 10.00 7.19
N ARG A 52 -16.20 10.06 7.05
CA ARG A 52 -17.09 8.96 7.45
C ARG A 52 -16.85 7.70 6.63
N SER A 53 -16.68 7.83 5.31
CA SER A 53 -16.42 6.71 4.41
C SER A 53 -15.05 6.08 4.71
N VAL A 54 -14.03 6.89 4.96
CA VAL A 54 -12.71 6.39 5.34
C VAL A 54 -12.75 5.66 6.68
N MET A 55 -13.43 6.20 7.67
CA MET A 55 -13.56 5.53 8.98
C MET A 55 -14.30 4.20 8.85
N ARG A 56 -15.32 4.13 8.00
CA ARG A 56 -16.04 2.88 7.74
C ARG A 56 -15.09 1.84 7.11
N LEU A 57 -14.28 2.25 6.14
CA LEU A 57 -13.29 1.38 5.51
C LEU A 57 -12.26 0.89 6.52
N VAL A 58 -11.69 1.78 7.30
CA VAL A 58 -10.65 1.47 8.29
C VAL A 58 -11.16 0.50 9.36
N ARG A 59 -12.41 0.67 9.79
CA ARG A 59 -13.03 -0.22 10.79
C ARG A 59 -13.52 -1.54 10.20
N GLY A 60 -13.87 -1.55 8.91
CA GLY A 60 -14.47 -2.71 8.25
C GLY A 60 -13.48 -3.75 7.75
N LEU A 61 -12.25 -3.38 7.45
CA LEU A 61 -11.24 -4.30 6.94
C LEU A 61 -10.36 -4.85 8.06
N VAL A 62 -10.03 -6.13 7.95
CA VAL A 62 -9.05 -6.76 8.84
C VAL A 62 -7.68 -6.13 8.58
N THR A 63 -6.95 -5.85 9.64
CA THR A 63 -5.61 -5.26 9.56
C THR A 63 -4.60 -6.28 9.06
N LEU A 64 -3.73 -5.85 8.14
CA LEU A 64 -2.59 -6.63 7.67
C LEU A 64 -1.31 -6.06 8.27
N GLU A 65 -0.61 -6.86 9.04
CA GLU A 65 0.66 -6.48 9.66
C GLU A 65 1.74 -7.50 9.34
N PRO A 66 2.99 -7.06 9.13
CA PRO A 66 4.10 -8.00 9.00
C PRO A 66 4.38 -8.69 10.35
N PRO A 67 5.11 -9.81 10.35
CA PRO A 67 5.46 -10.49 11.61
C PRO A 67 6.20 -9.61 12.61
N SER A 68 7.01 -8.66 12.10
CA SER A 68 7.77 -7.74 12.95
C SER A 68 7.88 -6.37 12.29
N TRP A 69 7.20 -5.38 12.85
CA TRP A 69 7.35 -3.99 12.42
C TRP A 69 8.77 -3.48 12.65
N ARG A 70 9.36 -3.84 13.78
CA ARG A 70 10.74 -3.46 14.08
C ARG A 70 11.69 -3.90 12.97
N SER A 71 11.60 -5.15 12.54
CA SER A 71 12.44 -5.67 11.45
C SER A 71 12.19 -4.93 10.14
N CYS A 72 10.93 -4.65 9.81
CA CYS A 72 10.58 -3.89 8.61
C CYS A 72 11.17 -2.47 8.63
N TRP A 73 11.07 -1.78 9.75
CA TRP A 73 11.63 -0.43 9.89
C TRP A 73 13.15 -0.41 9.74
N LEU A 74 13.84 -1.37 10.36
CA LEU A 74 15.30 -1.47 10.25
C LEU A 74 15.73 -1.82 8.83
N GLU A 75 15.01 -2.73 8.18
CA GLU A 75 15.28 -3.11 6.79
C GLU A 75 15.02 -1.93 5.84
N ALA A 76 13.94 -1.19 6.04
CA ALA A 76 13.64 0.02 5.26
C ALA A 76 14.77 1.05 5.40
N GLY A 77 15.27 1.26 6.60
CA GLY A 77 16.39 2.17 6.85
C GLY A 77 17.66 1.78 6.11
N ARG A 78 17.92 0.47 5.97
CA ARG A 78 19.07 -0.04 5.20
C ARG A 78 18.87 0.07 3.69
N LEU A 79 17.63 -0.12 3.21
CA LEU A 79 17.32 -0.15 1.79
C LEU A 79 17.19 1.22 1.15
N LEU A 80 16.62 2.19 1.88
CA LEU A 80 16.33 3.52 1.33
C LEU A 80 17.53 4.19 0.65
N PRO A 81 18.71 4.29 1.28
CA PRO A 81 19.86 4.91 0.61
C PRO A 81 20.42 4.11 -0.55
N ARG A 82 20.15 2.81 -0.62
CA ARG A 82 20.59 1.94 -1.73
C ARG A 82 19.67 2.06 -2.94
N ILE A 83 18.35 2.18 -2.70
CA ILE A 83 17.35 2.25 -3.77
C ILE A 83 17.23 3.67 -4.31
N PHE A 84 17.25 4.65 -3.41
CA PHE A 84 17.06 6.06 -3.73
C PHE A 84 18.25 6.87 -3.23
N SER A 85 19.22 7.12 -4.11
CA SER A 85 20.39 7.94 -3.78
C SER A 85 20.00 9.36 -3.33
N ASP A 86 18.89 9.89 -3.86
CA ASP A 86 18.37 11.23 -3.55
C ASP A 86 17.15 11.17 -2.61
N HIS A 87 17.09 10.16 -1.75
CA HIS A 87 15.90 9.90 -0.93
C HIS A 87 15.48 11.09 -0.05
N GLU A 88 16.43 11.89 0.43
CA GLU A 88 16.10 13.09 1.23
C GLU A 88 15.45 14.19 0.39
N ALA A 89 15.88 14.33 -0.86
CA ALA A 89 15.33 15.34 -1.78
C ALA A 89 13.96 14.94 -2.34
N LEU A 90 13.66 13.62 -2.42
CA LEU A 90 12.44 13.10 -3.04
C LEU A 90 11.24 12.97 -2.09
N GLY A 91 11.40 13.33 -0.82
CA GLY A 91 10.36 13.17 0.19
C GLY A 91 10.50 11.85 0.94
N LEU A 92 11.30 11.87 1.99
CA LEU A 92 11.67 10.70 2.77
C LEU A 92 10.46 9.92 3.30
N ALA A 93 9.44 10.61 3.83
CA ALA A 93 8.28 9.96 4.41
C ALA A 93 7.51 9.12 3.39
N ARG A 94 7.35 9.63 2.17
CA ARG A 94 6.68 8.89 1.09
C ARG A 94 7.47 7.66 0.68
N LEU A 95 8.75 7.81 0.45
CA LEU A 95 9.61 6.68 0.05
C LEU A 95 9.69 5.62 1.14
N GLN A 96 9.76 6.03 2.39
CA GLN A 96 9.75 5.13 3.54
C GLN A 96 8.46 4.33 3.60
N ASN A 97 7.30 4.97 3.41
CA ASN A 97 6.02 4.27 3.38
C ASN A 97 5.96 3.25 2.25
N ASP A 98 6.44 3.61 1.06
CA ASP A 98 6.46 2.70 -0.09
C ASP A 98 7.33 1.46 0.19
N VAL A 99 8.49 1.63 0.79
CA VAL A 99 9.35 0.51 1.17
C VAL A 99 8.70 -0.36 2.25
N LEU A 100 8.03 0.26 3.24
CA LEU A 100 7.30 -0.50 4.27
C LEU A 100 6.16 -1.32 3.68
N LEU A 101 5.46 -0.80 2.67
CA LEU A 101 4.40 -1.54 1.97
C LEU A 101 4.97 -2.72 1.20
N ALA A 102 6.07 -2.53 0.47
CA ALA A 102 6.75 -3.60 -0.23
C ALA A 102 7.24 -4.70 0.72
N LEU A 103 7.84 -4.33 1.85
CA LEU A 103 8.29 -5.26 2.87
C LEU A 103 7.13 -6.00 3.53
N THR A 104 6.01 -5.32 3.76
CA THR A 104 4.79 -5.96 4.26
C THR A 104 4.32 -7.05 3.30
N ALA A 105 4.23 -6.75 2.01
CA ALA A 105 3.84 -7.72 1.00
C ALA A 105 4.80 -8.92 0.98
N ARG A 106 6.10 -8.66 1.02
CA ARG A 106 7.11 -9.71 1.02
C ARG A 106 7.00 -10.64 2.23
N HIS A 107 6.92 -10.07 3.43
CA HIS A 107 6.96 -10.85 4.67
C HIS A 107 5.62 -11.51 5.03
N THR A 108 4.53 -11.11 4.41
CA THR A 108 3.21 -11.73 4.59
C THR A 108 2.81 -12.63 3.43
N GLY A 109 3.54 -12.62 2.32
CA GLY A 109 3.19 -13.38 1.13
C GLY A 109 1.89 -12.92 0.48
N THR A 110 1.55 -11.64 0.59
CA THR A 110 0.31 -11.07 0.07
C THR A 110 0.53 -10.35 -1.25
N LEU A 111 -0.56 -10.12 -1.98
CA LEU A 111 -0.56 -9.34 -3.22
C LEU A 111 -0.78 -7.86 -2.90
N PHE A 112 0.16 -7.02 -3.29
CA PHE A 112 0.01 -5.57 -3.21
C PHE A 112 -0.55 -5.03 -4.53
N VAL A 113 -1.64 -4.27 -4.45
CA VAL A 113 -2.32 -3.68 -5.61
C VAL A 113 -2.19 -2.16 -5.57
N THR A 114 -1.63 -1.59 -6.61
CA THR A 114 -1.41 -0.14 -6.74
C THR A 114 -1.70 0.31 -8.17
N ARG A 115 -1.87 1.60 -8.39
CA ARG A 115 -1.83 2.15 -9.75
C ARG A 115 -0.53 2.91 -10.04
N ASP A 116 0.41 2.88 -9.11
CA ASP A 116 1.69 3.55 -9.24
C ASP A 116 2.76 2.59 -9.77
N ALA A 117 3.18 2.79 -11.01
CA ALA A 117 4.19 1.97 -11.67
C ALA A 117 5.58 2.04 -11.01
N HIS A 118 5.82 3.03 -10.14
CA HIS A 118 7.05 3.15 -9.36
C HIS A 118 7.35 1.88 -8.54
N PHE A 119 6.31 1.16 -8.10
CA PHE A 119 6.49 -0.09 -7.36
C PHE A 119 7.12 -1.21 -8.20
N GLU A 120 7.06 -1.15 -9.52
CA GLU A 120 7.77 -2.11 -10.38
C GLU A 120 9.28 -1.96 -10.26
N SER A 121 9.75 -0.73 -10.16
CA SER A 121 11.16 -0.43 -9.90
C SER A 121 11.58 -0.90 -8.50
N LEU A 122 10.75 -0.65 -7.51
CA LEU A 122 11.00 -1.06 -6.12
C LEU A 122 11.06 -2.58 -6.00
N ARG A 123 10.24 -3.31 -6.75
CA ARG A 123 10.23 -4.78 -6.76
C ARG A 123 11.56 -5.40 -7.18
N ARG A 124 12.37 -4.69 -7.94
CA ARG A 124 13.71 -5.17 -8.33
C ARG A 124 14.67 -5.27 -7.14
N HIS A 125 14.42 -4.49 -6.09
CA HIS A 125 15.25 -4.47 -4.87
C HIS A 125 14.63 -5.27 -3.73
N VAL A 126 13.30 -5.29 -3.67
CA VAL A 126 12.51 -6.00 -2.66
C VAL A 126 11.51 -6.89 -3.40
N PRO A 127 11.81 -8.18 -3.59
CA PRO A 127 10.87 -9.08 -4.27
C PRO A 127 9.55 -9.22 -3.50
N PHE A 128 8.44 -8.95 -4.16
CA PHE A 128 7.10 -9.12 -3.62
C PHE A 128 6.09 -9.28 -4.76
N THR A 129 4.88 -9.77 -4.44
CA THR A 129 3.83 -9.94 -5.44
C THR A 129 3.09 -8.63 -5.66
N LEU A 130 3.05 -8.19 -6.91
CA LEU A 130 2.56 -6.86 -7.29
C LEU A 130 1.57 -6.94 -8.45
N LYS A 131 0.51 -6.16 -8.34
CA LYS A 131 -0.39 -5.86 -9.45
C LYS A 131 -0.48 -4.35 -9.62
N VAL A 132 -0.06 -3.85 -10.78
CA VAL A 132 -0.21 -2.44 -11.13
C VAL A 132 -1.45 -2.29 -12.00
N LEU A 133 -2.41 -1.51 -11.52
CA LEU A 133 -3.62 -1.21 -12.26
C LEU A 133 -3.39 -0.09 -13.26
N PRO A 134 -4.10 -0.06 -14.39
CA PRO A 134 -4.02 1.07 -15.32
C PRO A 134 -4.59 2.34 -14.68
N HIS A 135 -4.11 3.46 -15.14
CA HIS A 135 -4.62 4.77 -14.73
C HIS A 135 -6.05 5.03 -15.16
#